data_6d580c62c725b8829bc62cf7ade21196
#
_entry.id   6d580c62c725b8829bc62cf7ade21196
#
_cell.length_a   1.000
_cell.length_b   1.000
_cell.length_c   1.000
_cell.angle_alpha   90.00
_cell.angle_beta   90.00
_cell.angle_gamma   90.00
#
_symmetry.space_group_name_H-M   'P 1'
#
loop_
_entity.id
_entity.type
_entity.pdbx_description
1 polymer ?
#
loop_
_entity_poly.entity_id
_entity_poly.type
_entity_poly.pdbx_seq_one_letter_code
_entity_poly.pdbx_strand_id
1 'polypeptide(L)'
;MDTVDNYILALLKVAKEENAEVTATKLQKIFFLXYILALLKVAKEENAEVTATKLQKIFFLLEKEGGVDLGLGFEPFYFGPYSEYLQNKINKLIDAGIVSVEEDPVEDMITGFVVGVRRKYVLAKDMEIKGVDKKVLDFFREWVRKSRSEILKYVYYRYPEYTSYSIIRDKILRGK
;
A
#
# COMPACT_ATOMS: atom_id res chain seq x y z
N MET A 1 -22.26 -17.99 -7.58
CA MET A 1 -21.94 -16.94 -6.59
C MET A 1 -21.18 -15.83 -7.28
N ASP A 2 -21.75 -14.65 -7.25
CA ASP A 2 -21.12 -13.49 -7.88
C ASP A 2 -19.80 -13.12 -7.20
N THR A 3 -18.90 -12.55 -7.95
CA THR A 3 -17.59 -12.10 -7.48
C THR A 3 -17.71 -11.09 -6.32
N VAL A 4 -18.79 -10.31 -6.33
CA VAL A 4 -19.12 -9.33 -5.28
C VAL A 4 -19.40 -10.01 -3.94
N ASP A 5 -20.15 -11.13 -3.98
CA ASP A 5 -20.47 -11.89 -2.77
C ASP A 5 -19.21 -12.48 -2.14
N ASN A 6 -18.29 -12.98 -2.95
CA ASN A 6 -17.02 -13.50 -2.48
C ASN A 6 -16.13 -12.40 -1.87
N TYR A 7 -16.16 -11.20 -2.45
CA TYR A 7 -15.43 -10.04 -1.96
C TYR A 7 -15.99 -9.59 -0.60
N ILE A 8 -17.32 -9.46 -0.50
CA ILE A 8 -18.00 -9.09 0.75
C ILE A 8 -17.73 -10.14 1.82
N LEU A 9 -17.82 -11.43 1.46
CA LEU A 9 -17.53 -12.54 2.38
C LEU A 9 -16.08 -12.51 2.87
N ALA A 10 -15.13 -12.19 1.99
CA ALA A 10 -13.72 -12.06 2.35
C ALA A 10 -13.51 -10.89 3.32
N LEU A 11 -14.13 -9.74 3.05
CA LEU A 11 -14.06 -8.58 3.94
C LEU A 11 -14.71 -8.87 5.29
N LEU A 12 -15.87 -9.53 5.28
CA LEU A 12 -16.58 -9.93 6.51
C LEU A 12 -15.76 -10.95 7.32
N LYS A 13 -15.05 -11.85 6.64
CA LYS A 13 -14.18 -12.81 7.30
C LYS A 13 -13.02 -12.12 8.01
N VAL A 14 -12.37 -11.18 7.33
CA VAL A 14 -11.29 -10.37 7.92
C VAL A 14 -11.83 -9.54 9.10
N ALA A 15 -13.03 -8.94 8.93
CA ALA A 15 -13.68 -8.16 9.99
C ALA A 15 -14.09 -9.03 11.18
N LYS A 16 -14.57 -10.25 10.93
CA LYS A 16 -14.98 -11.21 11.96
C LYS A 16 -13.79 -11.69 12.80
N GLU A 17 -12.66 -11.90 12.17
CA GLU A 17 -11.43 -12.28 12.86
C GLU A 17 -10.94 -11.19 13.83
N GLU A 18 -11.40 -9.95 13.66
CA GLU A 18 -11.10 -8.83 14.54
C GLU A 18 -12.09 -8.66 15.71
N ASN A 19 -12.99 -9.62 15.92
CA ASN A 19 -13.91 -9.70 17.07
C ASN A 19 -14.87 -8.52 17.17
N ALA A 20 -15.77 -8.43 16.23
CA ALA A 20 -16.37 -7.14 15.92
C ALA A 20 -17.89 -7.04 16.03
N GLU A 21 -18.42 -6.30 16.95
CA GLU A 21 -19.71 -5.61 16.81
C GLU A 21 -19.59 -4.55 15.70
N VAL A 22 -20.62 -4.41 14.85
CA VAL A 22 -20.59 -3.48 13.72
C VAL A 22 -20.82 -2.04 14.23
N THR A 23 -19.72 -1.34 14.47
CA THR A 23 -19.73 0.09 14.81
C THR A 23 -19.33 0.92 13.59
N ALA A 24 -19.56 2.24 13.63
CA ALA A 24 -19.14 3.18 12.59
C ALA A 24 -17.63 3.09 12.33
N THR A 25 -16.84 2.89 13.38
CA THR A 25 -15.38 2.71 13.29
C THR A 25 -15.00 1.46 12.48
N LYS A 26 -15.81 0.41 12.58
CA LYS A 26 -15.58 -0.85 11.85
C LYS A 26 -15.94 -0.75 10.38
N LEU A 27 -16.99 -0.01 10.06
CA LEU A 27 -17.31 0.31 8.67
C LEU A 27 -16.16 1.08 8.04
N GLN A 28 -15.58 2.03 8.76
CA GLN A 28 -14.40 2.79 8.30
C GLN A 28 -13.19 1.87 8.05
N LYS A 29 -12.98 0.87 8.91
CA LYS A 29 -11.90 -0.13 8.75
C LYS A 29 -12.14 -1.03 7.54
N ILE A 30 -13.40 -1.39 7.27
CA ILE A 30 -13.77 -2.19 6.08
C ILE A 30 -13.54 -1.35 4.81
N PHE A 31 -13.91 -0.08 4.81
CA PHE A 31 -13.67 0.85 3.69
C PHE A 31 -12.18 1.02 3.43
N PHE A 32 -11.37 1.02 4.48
CA PHE A 32 -9.90 1.09 4.33
C PHE A 32 -9.37 -0.14 3.59
N LEU A 33 -9.88 -1.33 3.88
CA LEU A 33 -9.51 -2.54 3.13
C LEU A 33 -9.88 -2.42 1.65
N UNK A 34 -10.76 -1.80 1.37
CA UNK A 34 -11.15 -1.58 0.18
C UNK A 34 -10.25 -0.83 -0.54
N TYR A 35 -9.82 0.18 0.01
CA TYR A 35 -8.81 1.04 -0.62
C TYR A 35 -7.52 0.29 -0.97
N ILE A 36 -7.04 -0.59 -0.11
CA ILE A 36 -5.86 -1.42 -0.40
C ILE A 36 -6.11 -2.25 -1.67
N LEU A 37 -7.25 -2.92 -1.73
CA LEU A 37 -7.60 -3.75 -2.90
C LEU A 37 -7.78 -2.90 -4.16
N ALA A 38 -8.37 -1.71 -4.03
CA ALA A 38 -8.55 -0.77 -5.14
C ALA A 38 -7.19 -0.32 -5.70
N LEU A 39 -6.23 -0.03 -4.83
CA LEU A 39 -4.88 0.34 -5.27
C LEU A 39 -4.26 -0.80 -6.08
N LEU A 40 -4.36 -2.04 -5.60
CA LEU A 40 -3.78 -3.21 -6.30
C LEU A 40 -4.50 -3.48 -7.63
N LYS A 41 -5.83 -3.28 -7.67
CA LYS A 41 -6.63 -3.42 -8.91
C LYS A 41 -6.20 -2.36 -9.94
N VAL A 42 -6.12 -1.10 -9.52
CA VAL A 42 -5.67 0.00 -10.40
C VAL A 42 -4.26 -0.28 -10.91
N ALA A 43 -3.36 -0.75 -10.03
CA ALA A 43 -2.00 -1.08 -10.43
C ALA A 43 -1.97 -2.17 -11.50
N LYS A 44 -2.80 -3.19 -11.36
CA LYS A 44 -2.95 -4.26 -12.36
C LYS A 44 -3.43 -3.69 -13.71
N GLU A 45 -4.44 -2.82 -13.68
CA GLU A 45 -4.98 -2.17 -14.89
C GLU A 45 -3.95 -1.27 -15.57
N GLU A 46 -3.09 -0.62 -14.80
CA GLU A 46 -2.04 0.27 -15.29
C GLU A 46 -0.73 -0.46 -15.63
N ASN A 47 -0.69 -1.77 -15.45
CA ASN A 47 0.51 -2.60 -15.63
C ASN A 47 1.68 -2.08 -14.78
N ALA A 48 1.39 -1.71 -13.52
CA ALA A 48 2.33 -1.11 -12.59
C ALA A 48 2.56 -2.03 -11.39
N GLU A 49 3.77 -2.02 -10.86
CA GLU A 49 4.11 -2.78 -9.65
C GLU A 49 3.82 -1.96 -8.39
N VAL A 50 3.31 -2.62 -7.35
CA VAL A 50 3.14 -2.04 -6.03
C VAL A 50 4.10 -2.74 -5.07
N THR A 51 5.27 -2.16 -4.89
CA THR A 51 6.23 -2.64 -3.89
C THR A 51 5.76 -2.25 -2.49
N ALA A 52 6.31 -2.89 -1.46
CA ALA A 52 5.99 -2.57 -0.06
C ALA A 52 6.25 -1.09 0.24
N THR A 53 7.37 -0.55 -0.25
CA THR A 53 7.71 0.88 -0.07
C THR A 53 6.69 1.77 -0.77
N LYS A 54 6.34 1.44 -2.01
CA LYS A 54 5.41 2.20 -2.84
C LYS A 54 4.02 2.25 -2.22
N LEU A 55 3.53 1.11 -1.71
CA LEU A 55 2.24 1.02 -1.01
C LEU A 55 2.19 2.01 0.17
N GLN A 56 3.21 1.98 1.03
CA GLN A 56 3.29 2.85 2.20
C GLN A 56 3.24 4.33 1.80
N LYS A 57 3.99 4.71 0.76
CA LYS A 57 4.09 6.13 0.34
C LYS A 57 2.82 6.61 -0.36
N ILE A 58 2.16 5.76 -1.15
CA ILE A 58 0.89 6.14 -1.82
C ILE A 58 -0.20 6.38 -0.76
N PHE A 59 -0.30 5.52 0.26
CA PHE A 59 -1.28 5.74 1.33
C PHE A 59 -0.94 6.95 2.20
N PHE A 60 0.34 7.20 2.43
CA PHE A 60 0.79 8.42 3.12
C PHE A 60 0.32 9.67 2.35
N LEU A 61 0.55 9.69 1.04
CA LEU A 61 0.15 10.81 0.18
C LEU A 61 -1.37 10.91 0.08
N LEU A 62 -2.09 9.81 0.08
CA LEU A 62 -3.56 9.83 0.08
C LEU A 62 -4.09 10.57 1.31
N GLU A 63 -3.51 10.32 2.49
CA GLU A 63 -3.89 11.06 3.71
C GLU A 63 -3.45 12.52 3.67
N LYS A 64 -2.25 12.81 3.18
CA LYS A 64 -1.70 14.18 3.18
C LYS A 64 -2.30 15.06 2.08
N GLU A 65 -2.57 14.51 0.91
CA GLU A 65 -2.92 15.30 -0.28
C GLU A 65 -4.22 14.83 -0.96
N GLY A 66 -4.65 13.60 -0.71
CA GLY A 66 -5.84 13.04 -1.33
C GLY A 66 -7.17 13.42 -0.66
N GLY A 67 -7.11 14.10 0.47
CA GLY A 67 -8.29 14.53 1.21
C GLY A 67 -9.02 13.40 1.91
N VAL A 68 -8.34 12.31 2.22
CA VAL A 68 -8.91 11.13 2.88
C VAL A 68 -8.19 10.91 4.21
N ASP A 69 -8.93 10.95 5.31
CA ASP A 69 -8.38 10.66 6.64
C ASP A 69 -8.70 9.21 7.00
N LEU A 70 -7.70 8.36 6.99
CA LEU A 70 -7.82 6.94 7.31
C LEU A 70 -7.29 6.59 8.70
N GLY A 71 -6.64 7.55 9.37
CA GLY A 71 -6.09 7.37 10.71
C GLY A 71 -4.96 6.34 10.74
N LEU A 72 -4.09 6.34 9.72
CA LEU A 72 -3.07 5.31 9.56
C LEU A 72 -1.85 5.49 10.48
N GLY A 73 -1.69 6.67 11.08
CA GLY A 73 -0.64 6.91 12.08
C GLY A 73 0.78 6.78 11.53
N PHE A 74 1.05 7.42 10.40
CA PHE A 74 2.39 7.40 9.80
C PHE A 74 3.42 8.05 10.72
N GLU A 75 4.58 7.40 10.84
CA GLU A 75 5.73 7.87 11.62
C GLU A 75 7.01 7.78 10.77
N PRO A 76 8.04 8.58 11.08
CA PRO A 76 9.34 8.44 10.41
C PRO A 76 9.95 7.05 10.67
N PHE A 77 10.48 6.43 9.60
CA PHE A 77 11.09 5.10 9.68
C PHE A 77 12.23 4.99 8.67
N TYR A 78 12.74 3.79 8.46
CA TYR A 78 13.98 3.53 7.67
C TYR A 78 13.90 3.98 6.22
N PHE A 79 12.71 3.98 5.62
CA PHE A 79 12.49 4.40 4.23
C PHE A 79 11.45 5.51 4.15
N GLY A 80 11.50 6.45 5.09
CA GLY A 80 10.56 7.56 5.19
C GLY A 80 9.29 7.19 5.97
N PRO A 81 8.15 7.85 5.72
CA PRO A 81 6.93 7.60 6.51
C PRO A 81 6.45 6.16 6.39
N TYR A 82 6.08 5.57 7.52
CA TYR A 82 5.67 4.18 7.63
C TYR A 82 4.50 4.07 8.61
N SER A 83 3.51 3.27 8.24
CA SER A 83 2.36 2.94 9.08
C SER A 83 2.39 1.44 9.39
N GLU A 84 2.58 1.11 10.65
CA GLU A 84 2.48 -0.27 11.13
C GLU A 84 1.04 -0.80 10.98
N TYR A 85 0.06 0.08 11.19
CA TYR A 85 -1.36 -0.27 11.02
C TYR A 85 -1.64 -0.72 9.57
N LEU A 86 -1.16 0.05 8.59
CA LEU A 86 -1.29 -0.32 7.17
C LEU A 86 -0.61 -1.67 6.88
N GLN A 87 0.60 -1.86 7.40
CA GLN A 87 1.34 -3.12 7.19
C GLN A 87 0.58 -4.30 7.78
N ASN A 88 0.00 -4.14 8.97
CA ASN A 88 -0.77 -5.20 9.62
C ASN A 88 -2.02 -5.55 8.81
N LYS A 89 -2.66 -4.57 8.19
CA LYS A 89 -3.84 -4.81 7.35
C LYS A 89 -3.48 -5.57 6.06
N ILE A 90 -2.37 -5.20 5.41
CA ILE A 90 -1.92 -5.94 4.21
C ILE A 90 -1.56 -7.39 4.60
N ASN A 91 -0.92 -7.58 5.75
CA ASN A 91 -0.57 -8.92 6.24
C ASN A 91 -1.84 -9.78 6.45
N LYS A 92 -2.92 -9.19 6.99
CA LYS A 92 -4.20 -9.90 7.16
C LYS A 92 -4.82 -10.29 5.81
N LEU A 93 -4.72 -9.42 4.81
CA LEU A 93 -5.19 -9.75 3.46
C LEU A 93 -4.37 -10.88 2.83
N ILE A 94 -3.07 -10.93 3.11
CA ILE A 94 -2.18 -12.00 2.67
C ILE A 94 -2.59 -13.31 3.36
N ASP A 95 -2.76 -13.29 4.67
CA ASP A 95 -3.15 -14.47 5.48
C ASP A 95 -4.51 -15.02 5.03
N ALA A 96 -5.42 -14.13 4.61
CA ALA A 96 -6.74 -14.50 4.11
C ALA A 96 -6.71 -15.01 2.65
N GLY A 97 -5.56 -14.98 1.98
CA GLY A 97 -5.41 -15.42 0.59
C GLY A 97 -6.01 -14.47 -0.45
N ILE A 98 -6.25 -13.20 -0.06
CA ILE A 98 -6.82 -12.17 -0.94
C ILE A 98 -5.72 -11.44 -1.69
N VAL A 99 -4.58 -11.22 -1.03
CA VAL A 99 -3.39 -10.59 -1.58
C VAL A 99 -2.25 -11.61 -1.58
N SER A 100 -1.49 -11.65 -2.65
CA SER A 100 -0.27 -12.45 -2.76
C SER A 100 0.95 -11.55 -2.68
N VAL A 101 2.03 -12.09 -2.14
CA VAL A 101 3.35 -11.44 -2.13
C VAL A 101 4.23 -12.12 -3.17
N GLU A 102 4.77 -11.34 -4.08
CA GLU A 102 5.83 -11.77 -4.98
C GLU A 102 7.15 -11.22 -4.47
N GLU A 103 8.16 -12.06 -4.37
CA GLU A 103 9.47 -11.67 -3.86
C GLU A 103 10.51 -11.83 -4.97
N ASP A 104 11.21 -10.72 -5.28
CA ASP A 104 12.30 -10.71 -6.24
C ASP A 104 13.62 -10.50 -5.48
N PRO A 105 14.63 -11.35 -5.70
CA PRO A 105 15.94 -11.09 -5.11
C PRO A 105 16.55 -9.83 -5.71
N VAL A 106 17.19 -9.03 -4.88
CA VAL A 106 17.98 -7.88 -5.31
C VAL A 106 19.44 -8.30 -5.28
N GLU A 107 20.05 -8.40 -6.45
CA GLU A 107 21.45 -8.79 -6.58
C GLU A 107 22.33 -7.56 -6.72
N ASP A 108 23.49 -7.61 -6.09
CA ASP A 108 24.54 -6.62 -6.28
C ASP A 108 25.12 -6.80 -7.68
N MET A 109 25.15 -5.74 -8.46
CA MET A 109 25.56 -5.77 -9.88
C MET A 109 27.05 -6.10 -10.08
N ILE A 110 27.86 -5.92 -9.05
CA ILE A 110 29.30 -6.16 -9.12
C ILE A 110 29.63 -7.59 -8.68
N THR A 111 29.07 -8.01 -7.55
CA THR A 111 29.39 -9.30 -6.93
C THR A 111 28.45 -10.43 -7.35
N GLY A 112 27.25 -10.11 -7.82
CA GLY A 112 26.20 -11.09 -8.12
C GLY A 112 25.54 -11.71 -6.88
N PHE A 113 25.94 -11.29 -5.68
CA PHE A 113 25.34 -11.82 -4.46
C PHE A 113 23.98 -11.17 -4.18
N VAL A 114 23.04 -11.95 -3.64
CA VAL A 114 21.75 -11.45 -3.20
C VAL A 114 21.96 -10.59 -1.95
N VAL A 115 21.64 -9.30 -2.05
CA VAL A 115 21.81 -8.30 -0.98
C VAL A 115 20.48 -7.89 -0.34
N GLY A 116 19.37 -8.42 -0.83
CA GLY A 116 18.05 -8.13 -0.28
C GLY A 116 16.93 -8.78 -1.06
N VAL A 117 15.72 -8.51 -0.63
CA VAL A 117 14.49 -9.02 -1.29
C VAL A 117 13.53 -7.84 -1.47
N ARG A 118 13.03 -7.69 -2.68
CA ARG A 118 12.00 -6.71 -3.00
C ARG A 118 10.64 -7.42 -2.99
N ARG A 119 9.74 -6.93 -2.16
CA ARG A 119 8.38 -7.48 -2.06
C ARG A 119 7.40 -6.63 -2.86
N LYS A 120 6.58 -7.30 -3.64
CA LYS A 120 5.49 -6.71 -4.43
C LYS A 120 4.18 -7.36 -4.02
N TYR A 121 3.13 -6.57 -3.97
CA TYR A 121 1.79 -7.05 -3.61
C TYR A 121 0.91 -7.08 -4.85
N VAL A 122 0.19 -8.17 -5.04
CA VAL A 122 -0.77 -8.36 -6.14
C VAL A 122 -2.06 -8.97 -5.59
N LEU A 123 -3.17 -8.73 -6.28
CA LEU A 123 -4.41 -9.45 -5.97
C LEU A 123 -4.22 -10.94 -6.30
N ALA A 124 -4.55 -11.82 -5.36
CA ALA A 124 -4.42 -13.26 -5.56
C ALA A 124 -5.39 -13.79 -6.62
N LYS A 125 -6.54 -13.11 -6.76
CA LYS A 125 -7.57 -13.44 -7.74
C LYS A 125 -8.11 -12.15 -8.34
N ASP A 126 -8.57 -12.22 -9.56
CA ASP A 126 -9.26 -11.08 -10.16
C ASP A 126 -10.59 -10.88 -9.44
N MET A 127 -10.91 -9.62 -9.14
CA MET A 127 -12.13 -9.27 -8.42
C MET A 127 -12.61 -7.88 -8.83
N GLU A 128 -13.90 -7.69 -8.78
CA GLU A 128 -14.51 -6.38 -8.97
C GLU A 128 -14.53 -5.66 -7.62
N ILE A 129 -14.10 -4.41 -7.61
CA ILE A 129 -14.04 -3.61 -6.39
C ILE A 129 -14.99 -2.43 -6.56
N LYS A 130 -15.97 -2.34 -5.68
CA LYS A 130 -17.02 -1.30 -5.70
C LYS A 130 -16.95 -0.48 -4.41
N GLY A 131 -17.56 0.70 -4.44
CA GLY A 131 -17.69 1.56 -3.28
C GLY A 131 -16.48 2.44 -2.99
N VAL A 132 -15.51 2.47 -3.89
CA VAL A 132 -14.37 3.39 -3.78
C VAL A 132 -14.64 4.61 -4.66
N ASP A 133 -14.52 5.79 -4.07
CA ASP A 133 -14.77 7.07 -4.73
C ASP A 133 -13.84 7.22 -5.95
N LYS A 134 -14.40 7.75 -7.04
CA LYS A 134 -13.65 8.04 -8.27
C LYS A 134 -12.41 8.92 -7.99
N LYS A 135 -12.53 9.88 -7.10
CA LYS A 135 -11.40 10.75 -6.71
C LYS A 135 -10.22 9.92 -6.16
N VAL A 136 -10.51 8.92 -5.35
CA VAL A 136 -9.47 8.02 -4.78
C VAL A 136 -8.88 7.13 -5.89
N LEU A 137 -9.72 6.60 -6.77
CA LEU A 137 -9.25 5.77 -7.90
C LEU A 137 -8.33 6.56 -8.83
N ASP A 138 -8.69 7.82 -9.13
CA ASP A 138 -7.90 8.71 -9.98
C ASP A 138 -6.56 9.04 -9.29
N PHE A 139 -6.58 9.25 -7.98
CA PHE A 139 -5.36 9.46 -7.17
C PHE A 139 -4.45 8.23 -7.27
N PHE A 140 -5.00 7.04 -7.06
CA PHE A 140 -4.23 5.80 -7.18
C PHE A 140 -3.64 5.64 -8.58
N ARG A 141 -4.43 5.91 -9.62
CA ARG A 141 -3.99 5.81 -11.03
C ARG A 141 -2.80 6.74 -11.32
N GLU A 142 -2.84 7.95 -10.80
CA GLU A 142 -1.74 8.90 -10.93
C GLU A 142 -0.47 8.36 -10.26
N TRP A 143 -0.59 7.92 -9.01
CA TRP A 143 0.59 7.58 -8.21
C TRP A 143 1.18 6.19 -8.53
N VAL A 144 0.37 5.20 -8.94
CA VAL A 144 0.92 3.88 -9.30
C VAL A 144 1.80 3.95 -10.55
N ARG A 145 1.53 4.90 -11.44
CA ARG A 145 2.32 5.10 -12.67
C ARG A 145 3.73 5.61 -12.38
N LYS A 146 3.93 6.26 -11.25
CA LYS A 146 5.25 6.80 -10.86
C LYS A 146 6.13 5.67 -10.34
N SER A 147 7.42 5.75 -10.65
CA SER A 147 8.40 4.79 -10.14
C SER A 147 8.58 4.96 -8.62
N ARG A 148 9.13 3.93 -7.98
CA ARG A 148 9.49 3.99 -6.56
C ARG A 148 10.40 5.19 -6.27
N SER A 149 11.37 5.43 -7.14
CA SER A 149 12.33 6.54 -6.99
C SER A 149 11.64 7.91 -7.06
N GLU A 150 10.72 8.08 -8.01
CA GLU A 150 9.97 9.33 -8.14
C GLU A 150 9.11 9.61 -6.89
N ILE A 151 8.43 8.58 -6.39
CA ILE A 151 7.58 8.72 -5.20
C ILE A 151 8.44 9.05 -3.97
N LEU A 152 9.55 8.34 -3.79
CA LEU A 152 10.47 8.61 -2.67
C LEU A 152 11.03 10.03 -2.73
N LYS A 153 11.47 10.49 -3.91
CA LYS A 153 11.96 11.86 -4.07
C LYS A 153 10.88 12.88 -3.68
N TYR A 154 9.66 12.68 -4.19
CA TYR A 154 8.54 13.59 -3.89
C TYR A 154 8.29 13.65 -2.37
N VAL A 155 8.16 12.50 -1.71
CA VAL A 155 7.89 12.43 -0.27
C VAL A 155 9.03 13.06 0.54
N TYR A 156 10.29 12.78 0.18
CA TYR A 156 11.46 13.26 0.92
C TYR A 156 11.62 14.77 0.82
N TYR A 157 11.34 15.35 -0.36
CA TYR A 157 11.41 16.82 -0.54
C TYR A 157 10.21 17.51 0.08
N ARG A 158 9.02 16.93 -0.04
CA ARG A 158 7.77 17.58 0.40
C ARG A 158 7.55 17.44 1.91
N TYR A 159 7.98 16.33 2.49
CA TYR A 159 7.71 15.97 3.89
C TYR A 159 9.01 15.55 4.59
N PRO A 160 10.00 16.45 4.69
CA PRO A 160 11.32 16.10 5.26
C PRO A 160 11.25 15.64 6.71
N GLU A 161 10.24 16.08 7.48
CA GLU A 161 10.02 15.68 8.88
C GLU A 161 9.77 14.17 9.02
N TYR A 162 9.28 13.50 7.97
CA TYR A 162 9.07 12.04 7.98
C TYR A 162 10.30 11.26 7.54
N THR A 163 11.42 11.93 7.31
CA THR A 163 12.66 11.29 6.81
C THR A 163 13.80 11.31 7.84
N SER A 164 13.51 11.71 9.07
CA SER A 164 14.54 11.90 10.13
C SER A 164 15.28 10.61 10.48
N TYR A 165 14.65 9.45 10.36
CA TYR A 165 15.26 8.14 10.65
C TYR A 165 15.63 7.37 9.39
N SER A 166 15.55 8.01 8.21
CA SER A 166 15.78 7.31 6.95
C SER A 166 17.25 6.96 6.73
N ILE A 167 17.50 5.68 6.43
CA ILE A 167 18.85 5.18 6.09
C ILE A 167 19.21 5.49 4.63
N ILE A 168 18.25 5.95 3.82
CA ILE A 168 18.47 6.25 2.39
C ILE A 168 18.29 7.75 2.10
N ARG A 169 18.14 8.59 3.12
CA ARG A 169 17.82 10.02 2.96
C ARG A 169 18.82 10.73 2.03
N ASP A 170 20.09 10.57 2.32
CA ASP A 170 21.15 11.24 1.55
C ASP A 170 21.19 10.75 0.09
N LYS A 171 20.98 9.45 -0.12
CA LYS A 171 20.92 8.85 -1.45
C LYS A 171 19.76 9.44 -2.26
N ILE A 172 18.58 9.56 -1.64
CA ILE A 172 17.39 10.10 -2.31
C ILE A 172 17.57 11.58 -2.63
N LEU A 173 18.04 12.39 -1.66
CA LEU A 173 18.12 13.84 -1.81
C LEU A 173 19.29 14.28 -2.72
N ARG A 174 20.40 13.53 -2.76
CA ARG A 174 21.56 13.86 -3.56
C ARG A 174 21.51 13.32 -4.99
N GLY A 175 20.59 12.42 -5.28
CA GLY A 175 20.41 11.88 -6.63
C GLY A 175 21.55 11.01 -7.14
N LYS A 176 22.35 10.40 -6.25
CA LYS A 176 23.45 9.50 -6.59
C LYS A 176 23.08 8.04 -6.30
#